data_2259ea63b5be3396bdbdbd462e5e26be
#
_entry.id   2259ea63b5be3396bdbdbd462e5e26be
#
_cell.length_a   1.000
_cell.length_b   1.000
_cell.length_c   1.000
_cell.angle_alpha   90.00
_cell.angle_beta   90.00
_cell.angle_gamma   90.00
#
_symmetry.space_group_name_H-M   'P 1'
#
loop_
_entity.id
_entity.type
_entity.pdbx_description
1 polymer ?
#
loop_
_entity_poly.entity_id
_entity_poly.type
_entity_poly.pdbx_seq_one_letter_code
_entity_poly.pdbx_strand_id
1 'polypeptide(L)'
;YANIIYLSGADFKSIKVDDIRILKTKIYQTSISNKPRFIILDDVELFNNNSLNALLKIIEEPSKNNYFILINNKSKTLIRTVESRCLDIKIILNEKKRIGIIEALTSKFNISPVIDPESSQLSPGNFVKFNYIFDENNISVDDDFLKNLQILLNLFKKNKDVIFIDMVLFLTETYFRKIKSEKSFNNGKIIEYKSFVFENINKFFLYNLNQNALLNTISNKLNDE
;
A
#
# COMPACT_ATOMS: atom_id res chain seq x y z
N TYR A 1 3.95 -5.82 25.57
CA TYR A 1 4.73 -4.80 26.30
C TYR A 1 3.75 -3.82 26.95
N ALA A 2 3.75 -3.71 28.28
CA ALA A 2 2.75 -2.95 29.05
C ALA A 2 2.74 -1.42 28.75
N ASN A 3 3.76 -0.89 28.10
CA ASN A 3 3.93 0.55 27.83
C ASN A 3 3.84 0.91 26.32
N ILE A 4 3.38 -0.01 25.46
CA ILE A 4 3.18 0.25 24.04
C ILE A 4 1.70 0.07 23.71
N ILE A 5 1.10 1.08 23.10
CA ILE A 5 -0.23 1.01 22.49
C ILE A 5 -0.03 1.10 20.98
N TYR A 6 -0.49 0.10 20.25
CA TYR A 6 -0.45 0.06 18.79
C TYR A 6 -1.86 0.10 18.23
N LEU A 7 -2.08 0.93 17.21
CA LEU A 7 -3.32 1.06 16.47
C LEU A 7 -2.97 1.21 14.99
N SER A 8 -3.56 0.40 14.11
CA SER A 8 -3.33 0.45 12.66
C SER A 8 -4.59 0.77 11.90
N GLY A 9 -4.46 1.58 10.84
CA GLY A 9 -5.52 1.86 9.88
C GLY A 9 -5.70 0.78 8.82
N ALA A 10 -4.75 -0.15 8.68
CA ALA A 10 -4.73 -1.17 7.62
C ALA A 10 -5.60 -2.40 7.91
N ASP A 11 -5.99 -2.64 9.15
CA ASP A 11 -6.80 -3.81 9.55
C ASP A 11 -8.29 -3.70 9.11
N PHE A 12 -8.53 -3.31 7.84
CA PHE A 12 -9.83 -3.29 7.14
C PHE A 12 -11.00 -2.56 7.83
N LYS A 13 -10.78 -2.01 8.99
CA LYS A 13 -11.73 -1.14 9.66
C LYS A 13 -11.12 0.24 9.74
N SER A 14 -11.63 1.16 8.92
CA SER A 14 -11.25 2.58 9.08
C SER A 14 -11.34 2.92 10.56
N ILE A 15 -10.25 3.40 11.14
CA ILE A 15 -10.23 3.82 12.56
C ILE A 15 -11.35 4.83 12.77
N LYS A 16 -12.29 4.48 13.64
CA LYS A 16 -13.46 5.30 13.96
C LYS A 16 -13.16 6.23 15.12
N VAL A 17 -13.99 7.23 15.29
CA VAL A 17 -13.89 8.17 16.43
C VAL A 17 -13.93 7.44 17.78
N ASP A 18 -14.69 6.37 17.87
CA ASP A 18 -14.79 5.59 19.11
C ASP A 18 -13.48 4.87 19.45
N ASP A 19 -12.70 4.42 18.47
CA ASP A 19 -11.38 3.85 18.70
C ASP A 19 -10.43 4.89 19.29
N ILE A 20 -10.52 6.14 18.81
CA ILE A 20 -9.75 7.26 19.36
C ILE A 20 -10.23 7.63 20.78
N ARG A 21 -11.52 7.53 21.06
CA ARG A 21 -12.07 7.74 22.41
C ARG A 21 -11.56 6.67 23.37
N ILE A 22 -11.55 5.41 22.96
CA ILE A 22 -10.99 4.30 23.74
C ILE A 22 -9.48 4.52 23.97
N LEU A 23 -8.75 4.92 22.92
CA LEU A 23 -7.34 5.28 23.01
C LEU A 23 -7.14 6.39 24.06
N LYS A 24 -7.94 7.46 23.98
CA LYS A 24 -7.91 8.57 24.94
C LYS A 24 -8.09 8.07 26.38
N THR A 25 -9.09 7.23 26.62
CA THR A 25 -9.33 6.66 27.97
C THR A 25 -8.12 5.87 28.45
N LYS A 26 -7.50 5.04 27.59
CA LYS A 26 -6.29 4.28 27.91
C LYS A 26 -5.08 5.18 28.21
N ILE A 27 -4.94 6.30 27.50
CA ILE A 27 -3.85 7.26 27.69
C ILE A 27 -3.98 8.00 29.03
N TYR A 28 -5.20 8.37 29.40
CA TYR A 28 -5.45 9.09 30.66
C TYR A 28 -5.55 8.17 31.88
N GLN A 29 -5.69 6.86 31.71
CA GLN A 29 -5.52 5.92 32.81
C GLN A 29 -4.08 5.99 33.30
N THR A 30 -3.92 6.17 34.62
CA THR A 30 -2.63 6.25 35.24
C THR A 30 -1.74 5.07 34.88
N SER A 31 -0.58 5.36 34.31
CA SER A 31 0.45 4.35 34.13
C SER A 31 0.84 3.80 35.50
N ILE A 32 0.72 2.49 35.68
CA ILE A 32 1.13 1.78 36.92
C ILE A 32 2.63 1.96 37.21
N SER A 33 3.39 2.41 36.22
CA SER A 33 4.81 2.71 36.32
C SER A 33 5.08 4.11 35.74
N ASN A 34 5.91 4.90 36.38
CA ASN A 34 6.39 6.20 35.88
C ASN A 34 7.22 6.10 34.58
N LYS A 35 7.10 4.99 33.84
CA LYS A 35 7.82 4.72 32.58
C LYS A 35 7.16 5.41 31.39
N PRO A 36 7.95 5.84 30.39
CA PRO A 36 7.43 6.35 29.15
C PRO A 36 6.46 5.37 28.48
N ARG A 37 5.37 5.88 27.91
CA ARG A 37 4.41 5.12 27.10
C ARG A 37 4.50 5.57 25.66
N PHE A 38 4.63 4.62 24.75
CA PHE A 38 4.67 4.87 23.31
C PHE A 38 3.33 4.50 22.68
N ILE A 39 2.75 5.45 21.98
CA ILE A 39 1.51 5.31 21.25
C ILE A 39 1.88 5.31 19.77
N ILE A 40 1.80 4.15 19.13
CA ILE A 40 2.14 3.96 17.73
C ILE A 40 0.84 3.89 16.94
N LEU A 41 0.67 4.84 16.02
CA LEU A 41 -0.46 4.94 15.12
C LEU A 41 0.04 4.69 13.69
N ASP A 42 -0.29 3.53 13.15
CA ASP A 42 0.17 3.10 11.84
C ASP A 42 -0.89 3.37 10.77
N ASP A 43 -0.45 3.66 9.54
CA ASP A 43 -1.31 4.05 8.42
C ASP A 43 -2.27 5.21 8.76
N VAL A 44 -1.77 6.25 9.42
CA VAL A 44 -2.60 7.36 9.91
C VAL A 44 -3.36 8.08 8.78
N GLU A 45 -2.85 8.05 7.56
CA GLU A 45 -3.52 8.60 6.38
C GLU A 45 -4.79 7.84 5.99
N LEU A 46 -5.01 6.63 6.52
CA LEU A 46 -6.23 5.84 6.32
C LEU A 46 -7.31 6.12 7.37
N PHE A 47 -6.98 6.88 8.42
CA PHE A 47 -7.95 7.27 9.44
C PHE A 47 -8.99 8.22 8.83
N ASN A 48 -10.25 8.10 9.24
CA ASN A 48 -11.25 9.06 8.78
C ASN A 48 -11.04 10.45 9.39
N ASN A 49 -11.55 11.48 8.72
CA ASN A 49 -11.34 12.87 9.13
C ASN A 49 -11.82 13.17 10.57
N ASN A 50 -12.90 12.52 11.02
CA ASN A 50 -13.41 12.71 12.37
C ASN A 50 -12.45 12.10 13.42
N SER A 51 -11.86 10.95 13.11
CA SER A 51 -10.83 10.31 13.95
C SER A 51 -9.57 11.15 14.01
N LEU A 52 -9.10 11.67 12.86
CA LEU A 52 -7.94 12.57 12.82
C LEU A 52 -8.19 13.83 13.64
N ASN A 53 -9.36 14.43 13.53
CA ASN A 53 -9.72 15.62 14.32
C ASN A 53 -9.82 15.31 15.82
N ALA A 54 -10.31 14.13 16.21
CA ALA A 54 -10.30 13.70 17.62
C ALA A 54 -8.88 13.46 18.14
N LEU A 55 -7.99 12.96 17.29
CA LEU A 55 -6.58 12.72 17.60
C LEU A 55 -5.81 14.03 17.83
N LEU A 56 -6.11 15.09 17.06
CA LEU A 56 -5.46 16.41 17.22
C LEU A 56 -5.46 16.90 18.66
N LYS A 57 -6.60 16.78 19.35
CA LYS A 57 -6.74 17.20 20.74
C LYS A 57 -5.82 16.44 21.71
N ILE A 58 -5.47 15.21 21.36
CA ILE A 58 -4.60 14.36 22.19
C ILE A 58 -3.13 14.65 21.89
N ILE A 59 -2.81 15.00 20.65
CA ILE A 59 -1.44 15.34 20.22
C ILE A 59 -1.05 16.73 20.70
N GLU A 60 -1.99 17.68 20.71
CA GLU A 60 -1.73 19.06 21.16
C GLU A 60 -1.40 19.14 22.65
N GLU A 61 -2.09 18.35 23.46
CA GLU A 61 -1.91 18.34 24.92
C GLU A 61 -1.63 16.92 25.41
N PRO A 62 -0.46 16.37 25.09
CA PRO A 62 -0.11 15.03 25.51
C PRO A 62 0.05 14.99 27.04
N SER A 63 -0.56 14.01 27.68
CA SER A 63 -0.30 13.78 29.12
C SER A 63 1.16 13.39 29.35
N LYS A 64 1.70 13.69 30.53
CA LYS A 64 3.11 13.43 30.87
C LYS A 64 3.50 11.98 30.55
N ASN A 65 4.69 11.79 30.02
CA ASN A 65 5.29 10.50 29.67
C ASN A 65 4.60 9.74 28.52
N ASN A 66 3.72 10.37 27.73
CA ASN A 66 3.17 9.78 26.51
C ASN A 66 3.86 10.34 25.27
N TYR A 67 4.35 9.44 24.42
CA TYR A 67 5.05 9.76 23.17
C TYR A 67 4.25 9.17 22.01
N PHE A 68 3.90 10.00 21.04
CA PHE A 68 3.17 9.60 19.86
C PHE A 68 4.11 9.38 18.69
N ILE A 69 3.97 8.24 18.01
CA ILE A 69 4.67 7.89 16.76
C ILE A 69 3.58 7.65 15.71
N LEU A 70 3.49 8.56 14.75
CA LEU A 70 2.55 8.47 13.63
C LEU A 70 3.32 7.96 12.42
N ILE A 71 2.90 6.84 11.88
CA ILE A 71 3.48 6.26 10.67
C ILE A 71 2.55 6.60 9.49
N ASN A 72 3.11 7.28 8.50
CA ASN A 72 2.43 7.68 7.28
C ASN A 72 3.14 7.01 6.09
N ASN A 73 2.48 6.03 5.48
CA ASN A 73 3.00 5.30 4.32
C ASN A 73 2.72 6.03 2.99
N LYS A 74 2.13 7.24 3.06
CA LYS A 74 1.83 8.13 1.93
C LYS A 74 0.92 7.52 0.86
N SER A 75 0.09 6.56 1.23
CA SER A 75 -0.95 6.03 0.35
C SER A 75 -2.04 7.08 0.06
N LYS A 76 -2.22 8.03 0.98
CA LYS A 76 -3.08 9.21 0.84
C LYS A 76 -2.41 10.44 1.45
N THR A 77 -2.88 11.61 1.06
CA THR A 77 -2.43 12.86 1.68
C THR A 77 -2.96 12.96 3.11
N LEU A 78 -2.06 13.11 4.07
CA LEU A 78 -2.41 13.40 5.45
C LEU A 78 -2.92 14.85 5.59
N ILE A 79 -3.84 15.09 6.50
CA ILE A 79 -4.35 16.45 6.73
C ILE A 79 -3.27 17.35 7.34
N ARG A 80 -3.13 18.55 6.80
CA ARG A 80 -2.09 19.52 7.22
C ARG A 80 -2.11 19.84 8.72
N THR A 81 -3.27 19.78 9.34
CA THR A 81 -3.43 20.04 10.77
C THR A 81 -2.74 18.99 11.65
N VAL A 82 -2.61 17.74 11.20
CA VAL A 82 -1.82 16.71 11.87
C VAL A 82 -0.33 16.93 11.59
N GLU A 83 0.04 17.14 10.31
CA GLU A 83 1.44 17.36 9.90
C GLU A 83 2.08 18.52 10.66
N SER A 84 1.35 19.64 10.84
CA SER A 84 1.88 20.84 11.52
C SER A 84 2.15 20.64 13.03
N ARG A 85 1.67 19.55 13.62
CA ARG A 85 1.82 19.24 15.07
C ARG A 85 2.80 18.10 15.32
N CYS A 86 3.42 17.59 14.28
CA CYS A 86 4.36 16.50 14.36
C CYS A 86 5.73 16.91 13.82
N LEU A 87 6.77 16.31 14.38
CA LEU A 87 8.11 16.36 13.76
C LEU A 87 8.14 15.35 12.62
N ASP A 88 8.25 15.82 11.37
CA ASP A 88 8.33 14.94 10.20
C ASP A 88 9.74 14.34 10.08
N ILE A 89 9.83 13.03 10.12
CA ILE A 89 11.06 12.27 9.92
C ILE A 89 10.87 11.34 8.73
N LYS A 90 11.60 11.58 7.66
CA LYS A 90 11.59 10.72 6.46
C LYS A 90 12.53 9.53 6.66
N ILE A 91 11.96 8.33 6.59
CA ILE A 91 12.74 7.08 6.57
C ILE A 91 12.92 6.67 5.11
N ILE A 92 14.15 6.83 4.60
CA ILE A 92 14.50 6.46 3.23
C ILE A 92 15.32 5.18 3.29
N LEU A 93 14.83 4.13 2.63
CA LEU A 93 15.59 2.91 2.40
C LEU A 93 16.44 3.09 1.15
N ASN A 94 17.76 3.02 1.30
CA ASN A 94 18.62 2.85 0.12
C ASN A 94 18.48 1.43 -0.43
N GLU A 95 18.86 1.24 -1.70
CA GLU A 95 18.64 -0.03 -2.41
C GLU A 95 19.29 -1.22 -1.69
N LYS A 96 20.51 -1.09 -1.22
CA LYS A 96 21.22 -2.15 -0.49
C LYS A 96 20.47 -2.59 0.77
N LYS A 97 19.95 -1.63 1.55
CA LYS A 97 19.17 -1.95 2.74
C LYS A 97 17.81 -2.56 2.37
N ARG A 98 17.18 -2.07 1.31
CA ARG A 98 15.91 -2.61 0.81
C ARG A 98 16.05 -4.08 0.45
N ILE A 99 17.05 -4.43 -0.36
CA ILE A 99 17.34 -5.81 -0.77
C ILE A 99 17.64 -6.68 0.46
N GLY A 100 18.52 -6.26 1.36
CA GLY A 100 18.83 -7.04 2.56
C GLY A 100 17.61 -7.31 3.47
N ILE A 101 16.65 -6.36 3.54
CA ILE A 101 15.40 -6.60 4.27
C ILE A 101 14.51 -7.59 3.50
N ILE A 102 14.43 -7.49 2.18
CA ILE A 102 13.68 -8.45 1.35
C ILE A 102 14.21 -9.86 1.55
N GLU A 103 15.52 -10.07 1.45
CA GLU A 103 16.18 -11.37 1.66
C GLU A 103 15.89 -11.95 3.05
N ALA A 104 15.98 -11.10 4.09
CA ALA A 104 15.66 -11.54 5.45
C ALA A 104 14.19 -11.94 5.61
N LEU A 105 13.26 -11.19 4.99
CA LEU A 105 11.83 -11.50 5.06
C LEU A 105 11.45 -12.74 4.23
N THR A 106 11.96 -12.89 3.01
CA THR A 106 11.71 -14.06 2.16
C THR A 106 12.23 -15.33 2.81
N SER A 107 13.43 -15.28 3.40
CA SER A 107 13.98 -16.40 4.18
C SER A 107 13.13 -16.73 5.40
N LYS A 108 12.69 -15.71 6.15
CA LYS A 108 11.86 -15.88 7.35
C LYS A 108 10.51 -16.52 7.06
N PHE A 109 9.90 -16.19 5.94
CA PHE A 109 8.56 -16.67 5.56
C PHE A 109 8.60 -17.81 4.55
N ASN A 110 9.79 -18.34 4.19
CA ASN A 110 10.00 -19.39 3.20
C ASN A 110 9.32 -19.10 1.85
N ILE A 111 9.46 -17.86 1.37
CA ILE A 111 8.86 -17.42 0.10
C ILE A 111 9.90 -17.59 -1.01
N SER A 112 9.53 -18.27 -2.09
CA SER A 112 10.30 -18.30 -3.34
C SER A 112 9.86 -17.12 -4.20
N PRO A 113 10.72 -16.08 -4.42
CA PRO A 113 10.34 -14.92 -5.17
C PRO A 113 10.05 -15.24 -6.64
N VAL A 114 8.87 -14.85 -7.13
CA VAL A 114 8.49 -14.84 -8.56
C VAL A 114 8.69 -13.46 -9.19
N ILE A 115 8.96 -12.45 -8.36
CA ILE A 115 9.30 -11.09 -8.75
C ILE A 115 10.78 -10.90 -8.45
N ASP A 116 11.52 -10.33 -9.41
CA ASP A 116 12.93 -10.00 -9.19
C ASP A 116 13.06 -8.80 -8.21
N PRO A 117 13.79 -8.95 -7.09
CA PRO A 117 13.95 -7.88 -6.11
C PRO A 117 14.64 -6.63 -6.66
N GLU A 118 15.64 -6.80 -7.55
CA GLU A 118 16.43 -5.68 -8.07
C GLU A 118 15.64 -4.82 -9.04
N SER A 119 14.87 -5.43 -9.93
CA SER A 119 14.07 -4.71 -10.92
C SER A 119 12.77 -4.14 -10.34
N SER A 120 12.25 -4.71 -9.25
CA SER A 120 11.06 -4.22 -8.59
C SER A 120 11.37 -3.02 -7.67
N GLN A 121 10.57 -1.98 -7.72
CA GLN A 121 10.69 -0.85 -6.78
C GLN A 121 9.73 -0.99 -5.58
N LEU A 122 9.28 -2.21 -5.30
CA LEU A 122 8.36 -2.49 -4.21
C LEU A 122 9.04 -2.26 -2.86
N SER A 123 8.26 -1.78 -1.89
CA SER A 123 8.68 -1.83 -0.49
C SER A 123 8.88 -3.29 -0.05
N PRO A 124 9.75 -3.59 0.94
CA PRO A 124 9.97 -4.95 1.38
C PRO A 124 8.69 -5.69 1.79
N GLY A 125 7.77 -4.99 2.46
CA GLY A 125 6.48 -5.57 2.86
C GLY A 125 5.58 -5.92 1.66
N ASN A 126 5.46 -5.01 0.68
CA ASN A 126 4.69 -5.28 -0.53
C ASN A 126 5.36 -6.35 -1.39
N PHE A 127 6.70 -6.40 -1.44
CA PHE A 127 7.42 -7.45 -2.14
C PHE A 127 7.02 -8.84 -1.62
N VAL A 128 7.05 -9.04 -0.32
CA VAL A 128 6.66 -10.31 0.32
C VAL A 128 5.19 -10.65 0.06
N LYS A 129 4.29 -9.67 0.27
CA LYS A 129 2.85 -9.88 0.07
C LYS A 129 2.52 -10.21 -1.39
N PHE A 130 3.13 -9.50 -2.35
CA PHE A 130 2.87 -9.74 -3.78
C PHE A 130 3.38 -11.10 -4.21
N ASN A 131 4.61 -11.47 -3.82
CA ASN A 131 5.15 -12.79 -4.15
C ASN A 131 4.29 -13.92 -3.58
N TYR A 132 3.84 -13.79 -2.32
CA TYR A 132 2.95 -14.78 -1.71
C TYR A 132 1.64 -14.94 -2.51
N ILE A 133 0.97 -13.83 -2.85
CA ILE A 133 -0.30 -13.87 -3.59
C ILE A 133 -0.08 -14.36 -5.05
N PHE A 134 1.02 -13.97 -5.68
CA PHE A 134 1.36 -14.39 -7.04
C PHE A 134 1.60 -15.90 -7.09
N ASP A 135 2.36 -16.44 -6.15
CA ASP A 135 2.64 -17.88 -6.05
C ASP A 135 1.35 -18.68 -5.81
N GLU A 136 0.52 -18.26 -4.83
CA GLU A 136 -0.76 -18.93 -4.55
C GLU A 136 -1.73 -18.95 -5.73
N ASN A 137 -1.65 -17.98 -6.64
CA ASN A 137 -2.58 -17.84 -7.78
C ASN A 137 -1.93 -18.18 -9.11
N ASN A 138 -0.72 -18.74 -9.12
CA ASN A 138 0.06 -19.08 -10.31
C ASN A 138 0.18 -17.90 -11.28
N ILE A 139 0.47 -16.70 -10.74
CA ILE A 139 0.72 -15.49 -11.49
C ILE A 139 2.22 -15.34 -11.70
N SER A 140 2.69 -15.28 -12.94
CA SER A 140 4.06 -14.90 -13.28
C SER A 140 4.06 -13.58 -14.05
N VAL A 141 4.96 -12.68 -13.69
CA VAL A 141 5.13 -11.39 -14.40
C VAL A 141 5.60 -11.56 -15.84
N ASP A 142 6.05 -12.77 -16.21
CA ASP A 142 6.50 -13.14 -17.55
C ASP A 142 5.40 -13.75 -18.41
N ASP A 143 4.27 -14.12 -17.82
CA ASP A 143 3.13 -14.69 -18.51
C ASP A 143 2.26 -13.62 -19.17
N ASP A 144 1.17 -14.07 -19.84
CA ASP A 144 0.19 -13.21 -20.47
C ASP A 144 -0.37 -12.15 -19.50
N PHE A 145 -0.12 -10.88 -19.84
CA PHE A 145 -0.55 -9.73 -19.07
C PHE A 145 -2.07 -9.69 -18.85
N LEU A 146 -2.86 -9.95 -19.89
CA LEU A 146 -4.33 -9.88 -19.81
C LEU A 146 -4.89 -10.99 -18.92
N LYS A 147 -4.32 -12.19 -18.99
CA LYS A 147 -4.67 -13.31 -18.13
C LYS A 147 -4.38 -12.98 -16.66
N ASN A 148 -3.20 -12.49 -16.38
CA ASN A 148 -2.79 -12.10 -15.02
C ASN A 148 -3.64 -10.94 -14.49
N LEU A 149 -3.92 -9.95 -15.32
CA LEU A 149 -4.83 -8.85 -15.00
C LEU A 149 -6.22 -9.37 -14.63
N GLN A 150 -6.77 -10.31 -15.41
CA GLN A 150 -8.07 -10.92 -15.13
C GLN A 150 -8.10 -11.62 -13.77
N ILE A 151 -7.04 -12.37 -13.43
CA ILE A 151 -6.93 -13.05 -12.12
C ILE A 151 -6.97 -12.03 -10.99
N LEU A 152 -6.14 -10.98 -11.06
CA LEU A 152 -6.09 -9.95 -10.02
C LEU A 152 -7.41 -9.19 -9.86
N LEU A 153 -8.08 -8.87 -10.97
CA LEU A 153 -9.39 -8.22 -10.92
C LEU A 153 -10.47 -9.12 -10.30
N ASN A 154 -10.42 -10.44 -10.54
CA ASN A 154 -11.33 -11.40 -9.90
C ASN A 154 -11.07 -11.47 -8.39
N LEU A 155 -9.80 -11.50 -7.97
CA LEU A 155 -9.40 -11.49 -6.56
C LEU A 155 -9.87 -10.20 -5.87
N PHE A 156 -9.71 -9.05 -6.52
CA PHE A 156 -10.23 -7.77 -6.02
C PHE A 156 -11.75 -7.81 -5.83
N LYS A 157 -12.51 -8.32 -6.80
CA LYS A 157 -13.98 -8.42 -6.70
C LYS A 157 -14.41 -9.30 -5.53
N LYS A 158 -13.69 -10.40 -5.30
CA LYS A 158 -13.97 -11.35 -4.22
C LYS A 158 -13.64 -10.79 -2.84
N ASN A 159 -12.48 -10.19 -2.69
CA ASN A 159 -11.91 -9.82 -1.39
C ASN A 159 -12.12 -8.33 -1.03
N LYS A 160 -12.32 -7.46 -2.03
CA LYS A 160 -12.43 -5.99 -1.88
C LYS A 160 -11.22 -5.34 -1.20
N ASP A 161 -10.05 -5.99 -1.28
CA ASP A 161 -8.81 -5.51 -0.68
C ASP A 161 -8.06 -4.59 -1.64
N VAL A 162 -7.64 -3.43 -1.13
CA VAL A 162 -6.90 -2.39 -1.88
C VAL A 162 -5.56 -2.92 -2.40
N ILE A 163 -4.97 -3.93 -1.75
CA ILE A 163 -3.71 -4.53 -2.18
C ILE A 163 -3.76 -5.03 -3.63
N PHE A 164 -4.93 -5.54 -4.08
CA PHE A 164 -5.09 -5.98 -5.47
C PHE A 164 -5.07 -4.83 -6.47
N ILE A 165 -5.45 -3.62 -6.07
CA ILE A 165 -5.30 -2.42 -6.89
C ILE A 165 -3.81 -2.14 -7.10
N ASP A 166 -3.02 -2.14 -6.03
CA ASP A 166 -1.57 -1.94 -6.08
C ASP A 166 -0.88 -3.02 -6.92
N MET A 167 -1.35 -4.28 -6.82
CA MET A 167 -0.83 -5.38 -7.64
C MET A 167 -1.15 -5.22 -9.12
N VAL A 168 -2.37 -4.76 -9.46
CA VAL A 168 -2.77 -4.45 -10.85
C VAL A 168 -1.90 -3.32 -11.42
N LEU A 169 -1.67 -2.27 -10.64
CA LEU A 169 -0.81 -1.16 -11.06
C LEU A 169 0.64 -1.62 -11.24
N PHE A 170 1.17 -2.42 -10.30
CA PHE A 170 2.50 -3.00 -10.39
C PHE A 170 2.67 -3.91 -11.62
N LEU A 171 1.71 -4.81 -11.87
CA LEU A 171 1.72 -5.69 -13.03
C LEU A 171 1.73 -4.89 -14.33
N THR A 172 0.89 -3.86 -14.42
CA THR A 172 0.81 -2.97 -15.58
C THR A 172 2.11 -2.22 -15.81
N GLU A 173 2.72 -1.67 -14.74
CA GLU A 173 4.02 -0.99 -14.83
C GLU A 173 5.12 -1.93 -15.32
N THR A 174 5.15 -3.16 -14.77
CA THR A 174 6.15 -4.16 -15.13
C THR A 174 6.01 -4.59 -16.59
N TYR A 175 4.78 -4.80 -17.07
CA TYR A 175 4.48 -5.11 -18.46
C TYR A 175 5.02 -4.05 -19.43
N PHE A 176 4.72 -2.77 -19.18
CA PHE A 176 5.20 -1.70 -20.06
C PHE A 176 6.70 -1.45 -19.97
N ARG A 177 7.31 -1.74 -18.81
CA ARG A 177 8.77 -1.71 -18.66
C ARG A 177 9.43 -2.79 -19.51
N LYS A 178 8.87 -4.00 -19.54
CA LYS A 178 9.37 -5.13 -20.34
C LYS A 178 9.29 -4.80 -21.83
N ILE A 179 8.14 -4.35 -22.34
CA ILE A 179 7.96 -3.93 -23.73
C ILE A 179 8.99 -2.86 -24.14
N LYS A 180 9.23 -1.88 -23.26
CA LYS A 180 10.21 -0.83 -23.52
C LYS A 180 11.64 -1.37 -23.66
N SER A 181 11.99 -2.43 -22.92
CA SER A 181 13.32 -3.07 -23.00
C SER A 181 13.52 -3.91 -24.25
N GLU A 182 12.45 -4.47 -24.83
CA GLU A 182 12.46 -5.37 -25.99
C GLU A 182 12.64 -4.65 -27.34
N LYS A 183 12.88 -3.32 -27.37
CA LYS A 183 13.33 -2.50 -28.51
C LYS A 183 12.45 -2.41 -29.76
N SER A 184 11.27 -3.00 -29.81
CA SER A 184 10.44 -3.06 -31.02
C SER A 184 9.46 -1.89 -31.19
N PHE A 185 9.22 -1.12 -30.14
CA PHE A 185 8.18 -0.09 -30.14
C PHE A 185 8.75 1.34 -30.10
N ASN A 186 8.09 2.23 -30.84
CA ASN A 186 8.34 3.67 -30.73
C ASN A 186 7.97 4.13 -29.29
N ASN A 187 8.90 4.81 -28.62
CA ASN A 187 8.71 5.31 -27.25
C ASN A 187 7.42 6.13 -27.09
N GLY A 188 7.00 6.86 -28.13
CA GLY A 188 5.73 7.63 -28.12
C GLY A 188 4.50 6.74 -28.01
N LYS A 189 4.44 5.66 -28.79
CA LYS A 189 3.33 4.69 -28.75
C LYS A 189 3.25 3.98 -27.39
N ILE A 190 4.40 3.59 -26.81
CA ILE A 190 4.43 2.94 -25.47
C ILE A 190 3.83 3.85 -24.41
N ILE A 191 4.18 5.14 -24.41
CA ILE A 191 3.64 6.12 -23.45
C ILE A 191 2.12 6.27 -23.65
N GLU A 192 1.65 6.36 -24.89
CA GLU A 192 0.22 6.45 -25.21
C GLU A 192 -0.54 5.23 -24.69
N TYR A 193 -0.06 4.01 -25.02
CA TYR A 193 -0.70 2.76 -24.61
C TYR A 193 -0.69 2.60 -23.09
N LYS A 194 0.43 2.89 -22.44
CA LYS A 194 0.54 2.90 -20.99
C LYS A 194 -0.49 3.83 -20.36
N SER A 195 -0.56 5.08 -20.82
CA SER A 195 -1.53 6.06 -20.33
C SER A 195 -2.96 5.59 -20.50
N PHE A 196 -3.29 5.05 -21.68
CA PHE A 196 -4.60 4.50 -21.98
C PHE A 196 -4.99 3.36 -21.02
N VAL A 197 -4.07 2.40 -20.80
CA VAL A 197 -4.33 1.25 -19.92
C VAL A 197 -4.54 1.71 -18.48
N PHE A 198 -3.67 2.58 -17.96
CA PHE A 198 -3.80 3.13 -16.61
C PHE A 198 -5.10 3.92 -16.42
N GLU A 199 -5.48 4.73 -17.39
CA GLU A 199 -6.74 5.49 -17.33
C GLU A 199 -7.96 4.57 -17.25
N ASN A 200 -8.00 3.52 -18.06
CA ASN A 200 -9.11 2.56 -18.06
C ASN A 200 -9.15 1.71 -16.78
N ILE A 201 -8.00 1.30 -16.26
CA ILE A 201 -7.90 0.63 -14.95
C ILE A 201 -8.42 1.54 -13.82
N ASN A 202 -8.01 2.81 -13.80
CA ASN A 202 -8.49 3.78 -12.82
C ASN A 202 -10.00 3.99 -12.92
N LYS A 203 -10.54 4.15 -14.13
CA LYS A 203 -12.00 4.25 -14.36
C LYS A 203 -12.74 3.00 -13.85
N PHE A 204 -12.16 1.81 -14.06
CA PHE A 204 -12.75 0.57 -13.57
C PHE A 204 -12.90 0.59 -12.03
N PHE A 205 -11.85 0.97 -11.30
CA PHE A 205 -11.91 1.00 -9.85
C PHE A 205 -12.80 2.13 -9.31
N LEU A 206 -12.79 3.30 -9.94
CA LEU A 206 -13.58 4.46 -9.51
C LEU A 206 -15.08 4.28 -9.74
N TYR A 207 -15.44 3.72 -10.91
CA TYR A 207 -16.84 3.64 -11.35
C TYR A 207 -17.41 2.22 -11.29
N ASN A 208 -16.65 1.26 -10.77
CA ASN A 208 -17.03 -0.15 -10.69
C ASN A 208 -17.53 -0.71 -12.04
N LEU A 209 -16.76 -0.48 -13.10
CA LEU A 209 -17.11 -0.84 -14.47
C LEU A 209 -17.15 -2.36 -14.69
N ASN A 210 -17.65 -2.79 -15.85
CA ASN A 210 -17.65 -4.20 -16.22
C ASN A 210 -16.22 -4.66 -16.54
N GLN A 211 -15.79 -5.75 -15.93
CA GLN A 211 -14.43 -6.30 -16.08
C GLN A 211 -14.16 -6.81 -17.50
N ASN A 212 -15.13 -7.49 -18.11
CA ASN A 212 -14.95 -8.02 -19.46
C ASN A 212 -14.84 -6.88 -20.48
N ALA A 213 -15.61 -5.80 -20.28
CA ALA A 213 -15.49 -4.60 -21.10
C ALA A 213 -14.09 -3.97 -20.96
N LEU A 214 -13.56 -3.86 -19.71
CA LEU A 214 -12.20 -3.37 -19.49
C LEU A 214 -11.17 -4.22 -20.22
N LEU A 215 -11.19 -5.55 -20.02
CA LEU A 215 -10.23 -6.46 -20.63
C LEU A 215 -10.27 -6.41 -22.17
N ASN A 216 -11.48 -6.38 -22.75
CA ASN A 216 -11.65 -6.25 -24.21
C ASN A 216 -11.11 -4.91 -24.72
N THR A 217 -11.38 -3.81 -24.01
CA THR A 217 -10.88 -2.47 -24.38
C THR A 217 -9.36 -2.42 -24.36
N ILE A 218 -8.73 -2.99 -23.33
CA ILE A 218 -7.27 -3.06 -23.23
C ILE A 218 -6.70 -3.99 -24.32
N SER A 219 -7.29 -5.19 -24.52
CA SER A 219 -6.87 -6.15 -25.53
C SER A 219 -6.89 -5.55 -26.94
N ASN A 220 -7.99 -4.89 -27.30
CA ASN A 220 -8.12 -4.25 -28.61
C ASN A 220 -7.02 -3.20 -28.81
N LYS A 221 -6.80 -2.32 -27.81
CA LYS A 221 -5.77 -1.27 -27.91
C LYS A 221 -4.35 -1.84 -28.01
N LEU A 222 -4.05 -2.95 -27.34
CA LEU A 222 -2.71 -3.57 -27.36
C LEU A 222 -2.49 -4.37 -28.67
N ASN A 223 -3.56 -4.81 -29.33
CA ASN A 223 -3.50 -5.54 -30.61
C ASN A 223 -3.64 -4.63 -31.84
N ASP A 224 -3.94 -3.34 -31.66
CA ASP A 224 -3.95 -2.34 -32.73
C ASP A 224 -2.48 -2.00 -33.09
N GLU A 225 -1.87 -2.82 -33.98
CA GLU A 225 -0.57 -2.58 -34.59
C GLU A 225 -0.60 -1.47 -35.66
#